data_bcbd8267f650cff5b57edb3b36a01da7
#
_entry.id   bcbd8267f650cff5b57edb3b36a01da7
#
_cell.length_a   1.000
_cell.length_b   1.000
_cell.length_c   1.000
_cell.angle_alpha   90.00
_cell.angle_beta   90.00
_cell.angle_gamma   90.00
#
_symmetry.space_group_name_H-M   'P 1'
#
loop_
_entity.id
_entity.type
_entity.pdbx_description
1 polymer ?
#
loop_
_entity_poly.entity_id
_entity_poly.type
_entity_poly.pdbx_seq_one_letter_code
_entity_poly.pdbx_strand_id
1 'polypeptide(L)' 'MQTITLQVQGMSCGHCVKAVENSVGALAGINEVKVNLAEGLVDVAFDEAQVSVDQIKETIDDQGYEVK' A
#
# COMPACT_ATOMS: atom_id res chain seq x y z
N MET A 1 2.36 14.23 -8.91
CA MET A 1 1.86 12.96 -8.33
C MET A 1 2.68 11.79 -8.83
N GLN A 2 3.01 10.89 -7.94
CA GLN A 2 3.79 9.70 -8.26
C GLN A 2 2.96 8.44 -8.15
N THR A 3 3.32 7.43 -8.93
CA THR A 3 2.73 6.11 -8.81
C THR A 3 3.86 5.11 -8.59
N ILE A 4 3.73 4.28 -7.56
CA ILE A 4 4.70 3.24 -7.27
C ILE A 4 4.00 1.89 -7.18
N THR A 5 4.76 0.85 -7.47
CA THR A 5 4.31 -0.53 -7.31
C THR A 5 5.17 -1.20 -6.25
N LEU A 6 4.54 -1.67 -5.19
CA LEU A 6 5.22 -2.35 -4.09
C LEU A 6 4.89 -3.83 -4.14
N GLN A 7 5.90 -4.65 -3.89
CA GLN A 7 5.71 -6.08 -3.75
C GLN A 7 5.49 -6.39 -2.28
N VAL A 8 4.32 -6.93 -1.96
CA VAL A 8 3.90 -7.20 -0.58
C VAL A 8 3.64 -8.68 -0.40
N GLN A 9 4.24 -9.25 0.62
CA GLN A 9 4.07 -10.66 0.97
C GLN A 9 3.13 -10.80 2.16
N GLY A 10 2.42 -11.91 2.22
CA GLY A 10 1.51 -12.20 3.31
C GLY A 10 0.06 -11.87 3.03
N MET A 11 -0.22 -11.25 1.89
CA MET A 11 -1.60 -11.01 1.47
C MET A 11 -2.16 -12.29 0.85
N SER A 12 -3.02 -12.98 1.58
CA SER A 12 -3.54 -14.26 1.11
C SER A 12 -5.06 -14.32 0.99
N CYS A 13 -5.76 -13.23 1.30
CA CYS A 13 -7.22 -13.21 1.24
C CYS A 13 -7.73 -11.79 1.02
N GLY A 14 -9.03 -11.68 0.71
CA GLY A 14 -9.67 -10.39 0.46
C GLY A 14 -9.65 -9.44 1.64
N HIS A 15 -9.64 -9.95 2.86
CA HIS A 15 -9.55 -9.12 4.06
C HIS A 15 -8.20 -8.42 4.13
N CYS A 16 -7.15 -9.09 3.70
CA CYS A 16 -5.81 -8.50 3.65
C CYS A 16 -5.77 -7.32 2.66
N VAL A 17 -6.40 -7.49 1.50
CA VAL A 17 -6.50 -6.43 0.50
C VAL A 17 -7.18 -5.20 1.10
N LYS A 18 -8.31 -5.39 1.76
CA LYS A 18 -9.06 -4.28 2.36
C LYS A 18 -8.27 -3.61 3.47
N ALA A 19 -7.56 -4.39 4.28
CA ALA A 19 -6.73 -3.83 5.35
C ALA A 19 -5.66 -2.91 4.79
N VAL A 20 -4.97 -3.34 3.73
CA VAL A 20 -3.95 -2.53 3.08
C VAL A 20 -4.57 -1.29 2.46
N GLU A 21 -5.65 -1.44 1.71
CA GLU A 21 -6.33 -0.31 1.07
C GLU A 21 -6.78 0.73 2.10
N ASN A 22 -7.38 0.29 3.19
CA ASN A 22 -7.87 1.20 4.21
C ASN A 22 -6.71 1.90 4.94
N SER A 23 -5.67 1.16 5.29
CA SER A 23 -4.54 1.71 6.04
C SER A 23 -3.74 2.71 5.20
N VAL A 24 -3.43 2.35 3.96
CA VAL A 24 -2.68 3.24 3.08
C VAL A 24 -3.55 4.40 2.62
N GLY A 25 -4.81 4.12 2.31
CA GLY A 25 -5.74 5.16 1.86
C GLY A 25 -6.05 6.21 2.92
N ALA A 26 -5.82 5.90 4.19
CA ALA A 26 -6.01 6.85 5.28
C ALA A 26 -4.87 7.87 5.41
N LEU A 27 -3.76 7.63 4.76
CA LEU A 27 -2.63 8.55 4.79
C LEU A 27 -2.93 9.80 3.97
N ALA A 28 -2.48 10.95 4.48
CA ALA A 28 -2.60 12.21 3.73
C ALA A 28 -1.77 12.10 2.45
N GLY A 29 -2.31 12.62 1.36
CA GLY A 29 -1.58 12.62 0.09
C GLY A 29 -1.78 11.39 -0.77
N ILE A 30 -2.50 10.39 -0.28
CA ILE A 30 -2.80 9.19 -1.07
C ILE A 30 -3.98 9.49 -1.99
N ASN A 31 -3.78 9.27 -3.28
CA ASN A 31 -4.82 9.49 -4.28
C ASN A 31 -5.54 8.18 -4.63
N GLU A 32 -4.80 7.11 -4.80
CA GLU A 32 -5.37 5.82 -5.17
C GLU A 32 -4.50 4.68 -4.64
N VAL A 33 -5.16 3.62 -4.22
CA VAL A 33 -4.48 2.37 -3.82
C VAL A 33 -5.14 1.24 -4.59
N LYS A 34 -4.34 0.45 -5.28
CA LYS A 34 -4.81 -0.67 -6.07
C LYS A 34 -4.02 -1.91 -5.70
N VAL A 35 -4.70 -2.95 -5.24
CA VAL A 35 -4.05 -4.18 -4.80
C VAL A 35 -4.32 -5.29 -5.80
N ASN A 36 -3.25 -5.95 -6.23
CA ASN A 36 -3.34 -7.14 -7.06
C ASN A 36 -2.93 -8.35 -6.19
N LEU A 37 -3.92 -9.03 -5.66
CA LEU A 37 -3.69 -10.14 -4.73
C LEU A 37 -2.98 -11.31 -5.42
N ALA A 38 -3.33 -11.59 -6.66
CA ALA A 38 -2.77 -12.73 -7.41
C ALA A 38 -1.25 -12.60 -7.59
N GLU A 39 -0.76 -11.37 -7.73
CA GLU A 39 0.66 -11.10 -7.93
C GLU A 39 1.35 -10.57 -6.69
N GLY A 40 0.60 -10.25 -5.65
CA GLY A 40 1.16 -9.70 -4.43
C GLY A 40 1.68 -8.27 -4.62
N LEU A 41 1.05 -7.50 -5.50
CA LEU A 41 1.48 -6.14 -5.81
C LEU A 41 0.49 -5.12 -5.31
N VAL A 42 1.00 -3.99 -4.87
CA VAL A 42 0.19 -2.85 -4.45
C VAL A 42 0.65 -1.63 -5.23
N ASP A 43 -0.25 -1.07 -6.03
CA ASP A 43 0.01 0.17 -6.77
C ASP A 43 -0.56 1.32 -5.97
N VAL A 44 0.26 2.33 -5.72
CA VAL A 44 -0.14 3.50 -4.95
C VAL A 44 0.15 4.76 -5.75
N ALA A 45 -0.88 5.57 -5.97
CA ALA A 45 -0.73 6.90 -6.54
C ALA A 45 -0.81 7.90 -5.39
N PHE A 46 0.21 8.73 -5.24
CA PHE A 46 0.34 9.61 -4.08
C PHE A 46 1.04 10.91 -4.42
N ASP A 47 0.83 11.90 -3.55
CA ASP A 47 1.52 13.18 -3.62
C ASP A 47 2.78 13.11 -2.75
N GLU A 48 3.93 13.07 -3.37
CA GLU A 48 5.21 12.94 -2.68
C GLU A 48 5.54 14.13 -1.77
N ALA A 49 4.84 15.25 -1.95
CA ALA A 49 4.99 16.39 -1.06
C ALA A 49 4.28 16.19 0.27
N GLN A 50 3.33 15.26 0.34
CA GLN A 50 2.53 15.01 1.56
C GLN A 50 2.87 13.70 2.23
N VAL A 51 3.29 12.70 1.48
CA VAL A 51 3.59 11.39 2.03
C VAL A 51 4.80 10.79 1.29
N SER A 52 5.62 10.04 2.01
CA SER A 52 6.80 9.40 1.42
C SER A 52 6.55 7.92 1.16
N VAL A 53 7.37 7.34 0.30
CA VAL A 53 7.36 5.90 0.04
C VAL A 53 7.61 5.13 1.34
N ASP A 54 8.52 5.62 2.17
CA ASP A 54 8.83 4.98 3.44
C ASP A 54 7.62 4.94 4.37
N GLN A 55 6.82 5.99 4.40
CA GLN A 55 5.59 6.01 5.20
C GLN A 55 4.59 4.98 4.70
N ILE A 56 4.47 4.84 3.39
CA ILE A 56 3.57 3.87 2.79
C ILE A 56 4.02 2.45 3.16
N LYS A 57 5.31 2.17 3.01
CA LYS A 57 5.88 0.87 3.36
C LYS A 57 5.68 0.54 4.84
N GLU A 58 5.93 1.52 5.70
CA GLU A 58 5.77 1.35 7.14
C GLU A 58 4.32 1.06 7.52
N THR A 59 3.38 1.74 6.86
CA THR A 59 1.97 1.53 7.11
C THR A 59 1.55 0.10 6.74
N ILE A 60 2.04 -0.40 5.61
CA ILE A 60 1.76 -1.77 5.19
C ILE A 60 2.40 -2.77 6.15
N ASP A 61 3.63 -2.50 6.56
CA ASP A 61 4.35 -3.35 7.49
C ASP A 61 3.63 -3.44 8.85
N ASP A 62 3.06 -2.33 9.30
CA ASP A 62 2.30 -2.28 10.55
C ASP A 62 1.06 -3.16 10.52
N GLN A 63 0.55 -3.49 9.35
CA GLN A 63 -0.58 -4.40 9.19
C GLN A 63 -0.16 -5.87 9.26
N GLY A 64 1.12 -6.14 9.39
CA GLY A 64 1.64 -7.49 9.47
C GLY A 64 2.07 -8.10 8.15
N TYR A 65 2.21 -7.29 7.10
CA TYR A 65 2.66 -7.74 5.80
C TYR A 65 4.07 -7.29 5.54
N GLU A 66 4.80 -8.06 4.74
CA GLU A 66 6.18 -7.75 4.42
C GLU A 66 6.25 -7.05 3.06
N VAL A 67 6.88 -5.88 3.03
CA VAL A 67 7.10 -5.12 1.79
C VAL A 67 8.53 -5.37 1.32
N LYS A 68 8.65 -5.75 0.07
CA LYS A 68 9.94 -5.99 -0.54
C LYS A 68 10.49 -4.80 -1.29
#